data_e4eac5424ff1956f8047640cdec143da
#
_entry.id   e4eac5424ff1956f8047640cdec143da
#
_cell.length_a   1.000
_cell.length_b   1.000
_cell.length_c   1.000
_cell.angle_alpha   90.00
_cell.angle_beta   90.00
_cell.angle_gamma   90.00
#
_symmetry.space_group_name_H-M   'P 1'
#
loop_
_entity.id
_entity.type
_entity.pdbx_description
1 polymer ?
#
loop_
_entity_poly.entity_id
_entity_poly.type
_entity_poly.pdbx_seq_one_letter_code
_entity_poly.pdbx_strand_id
1 'polypeptide(L)'
;MAVQEARQCDDHVRCAQGGRAGHRRAVAAFLARRDELAAGQGVPAAVAHSPGASRQWVSEALAQSARTVAARGREAGEAWLRRVRRATLGAVWGAVLALLLVQALTAIGSGWTGARTAGLVAALLLAVPLTWAAHAHRARGGVLAPLVGEDNRLSTSRAVAAAWLLFAVYAVLFLVVRLITGADRTGLAISHGAGLLTLFALTSAVAVATRRIVWVRVVGQRLQKVRADRPRGADLFCDDDGRACLTDLAYVLVSAAALVLGAVRLGREPDRLPGLPWSLVLLVAVAAAGYLAAKCGEGGRPVVLSVVRSREAGDLDAPIRTGDDIEIRGAGFVPAGANGPDPLTRLVVRIGSVHAHVPLVPVPGGFANPTDATLTVPLPVDVEPGRVEVWVVTASGMETNRVTIDVVD
;
A
#
# COMPACT_ATOMS: atom_id res chain seq x y z
N MET A 1 8.93 -32.65 -27.97
CA MET A 1 7.75 -31.76 -28.04
C MET A 1 6.66 -32.40 -27.23
N ALA A 2 6.53 -32.01 -25.98
CA ALA A 2 5.41 -32.40 -25.13
C ALA A 2 4.77 -31.08 -24.66
N VAL A 3 3.66 -30.74 -25.28
CA VAL A 3 2.73 -29.70 -24.83
C VAL A 3 2.12 -30.23 -23.55
N GLN A 4 2.62 -29.75 -22.43
CA GLN A 4 2.00 -30.01 -21.14
C GLN A 4 0.79 -29.09 -21.03
N GLU A 5 -0.38 -29.65 -21.30
CA GLU A 5 -1.68 -29.06 -21.03
C GLU A 5 -1.68 -28.50 -19.61
N ALA A 6 -1.83 -27.19 -19.51
CA ALA A 6 -2.14 -26.52 -18.28
C ALA A 6 -3.49 -27.06 -17.79
N ARG A 7 -3.48 -28.08 -16.91
CA ARG A 7 -4.66 -28.49 -16.16
C ARG A 7 -5.20 -27.27 -15.45
N GLN A 8 -6.35 -26.81 -15.91
CA GLN A 8 -7.16 -25.81 -15.22
C GLN A 8 -7.34 -26.28 -13.79
N CYS A 9 -6.67 -25.60 -12.86
CA CYS A 9 -6.84 -25.85 -11.43
C CYS A 9 -8.25 -25.39 -11.03
N ASP A 10 -9.20 -26.28 -10.97
CA ASP A 10 -10.54 -26.06 -10.41
C ASP A 10 -10.51 -25.83 -8.89
N ASP A 11 -9.35 -26.02 -8.27
CA ASP A 11 -9.15 -25.89 -6.83
C ASP A 11 -8.46 -24.54 -6.50
N HIS A 12 -9.21 -23.45 -6.68
CA HIS A 12 -8.75 -22.09 -6.44
C HIS A 12 -8.22 -21.82 -5.00
N VAL A 13 -8.58 -22.65 -4.03
CA VAL A 13 -8.07 -22.55 -2.66
C VAL A 13 -6.66 -23.10 -2.57
N ARG A 14 -6.38 -24.23 -3.23
CA ARG A 14 -5.03 -24.83 -3.29
C ARG A 14 -4.06 -23.95 -4.06
N CYS A 15 -4.49 -23.33 -5.18
CA CYS A 15 -3.65 -22.40 -5.94
C CYS A 15 -3.26 -21.15 -5.13
N ALA A 16 -4.18 -20.60 -4.32
CA ALA A 16 -3.88 -19.44 -3.48
C ALA A 16 -2.97 -19.78 -2.28
N GLN A 17 -3.08 -20.98 -1.74
CA GLN A 17 -2.16 -21.51 -0.71
C GLN A 17 -0.80 -21.82 -1.33
N GLY A 18 -0.77 -22.37 -2.56
CA GLY A 18 0.45 -22.64 -3.34
C GLY A 18 1.26 -21.37 -3.62
N GLY A 19 0.62 -20.27 -4.00
CA GLY A 19 1.29 -18.99 -4.23
C GLY A 19 1.96 -18.42 -2.99
N ARG A 20 1.28 -18.47 -1.82
CA ARG A 20 1.88 -18.04 -0.54
C ARG A 20 3.01 -18.96 -0.07
N ALA A 21 2.85 -20.27 -0.25
CA ALA A 21 3.89 -21.24 0.10
C ALA A 21 5.09 -21.09 -0.84
N GLY A 22 4.86 -20.82 -2.12
CA GLY A 22 5.89 -20.53 -3.11
C GLY A 22 6.68 -19.26 -2.77
N HIS A 23 5.99 -18.17 -2.44
CA HIS A 23 6.64 -16.94 -2.01
C HIS A 23 7.44 -17.12 -0.72
N ARG A 24 6.87 -17.77 0.31
CA ARG A 24 7.61 -18.07 1.56
C ARG A 24 8.84 -18.93 1.32
N ARG A 25 8.75 -19.93 0.44
CA ARG A 25 9.92 -20.75 0.06
C ARG A 25 10.98 -19.93 -0.66
N ALA A 26 10.58 -19.04 -1.58
CA ALA A 26 11.52 -18.15 -2.27
C ALA A 26 12.22 -17.19 -1.29
N VAL A 27 11.49 -16.62 -0.31
CA VAL A 27 12.08 -15.78 0.74
C VAL A 27 13.04 -16.60 1.60
N ALA A 28 12.66 -17.81 2.03
CA ALA A 28 13.54 -18.67 2.82
C ALA A 28 14.80 -19.07 2.03
N ALA A 29 14.67 -19.39 0.75
CA ALA A 29 15.81 -19.69 -0.12
C ALA A 29 16.73 -18.48 -0.31
N PHE A 30 16.16 -17.28 -0.47
CA PHE A 30 16.94 -16.03 -0.52
C PHE A 30 17.72 -15.80 0.78
N LEU A 31 17.08 -15.94 1.93
CA LEU A 31 17.73 -15.77 3.24
C LEU A 31 18.82 -16.81 3.47
N ALA A 32 18.56 -18.07 3.15
CA ALA A 32 19.57 -19.14 3.26
C ALA A 32 20.77 -18.86 2.35
N ARG A 33 20.53 -18.46 1.09
CA ARG A 33 21.60 -18.09 0.16
C ARG A 33 22.38 -16.87 0.64
N ARG A 34 21.69 -15.88 1.19
CA ARG A 34 22.30 -14.72 1.81
C ARG A 34 23.24 -15.12 2.95
N ASP A 35 22.77 -15.98 3.85
CA ASP A 35 23.54 -16.42 5.02
C ASP A 35 24.75 -17.28 4.60
N GLU A 36 24.58 -18.14 3.58
CA GLU A 36 25.67 -18.92 2.97
C GLU A 36 26.78 -18.00 2.40
N LEU A 37 26.39 -17.00 1.61
CA LEU A 37 27.32 -16.04 1.03
C LEU A 37 27.96 -15.12 2.09
N ALA A 38 27.23 -14.75 3.14
CA ALA A 38 27.77 -14.00 4.28
C ALA A 38 28.84 -14.82 5.07
N ALA A 39 28.69 -16.15 5.10
CA ALA A 39 29.69 -17.06 5.68
C ALA A 39 30.88 -17.31 4.74
N GLY A 40 30.93 -16.66 3.57
CA GLY A 40 32.01 -16.87 2.58
C GLY A 40 31.89 -18.16 1.78
N GLN A 41 30.74 -18.85 1.87
CA GLN A 41 30.52 -20.11 1.18
C GLN A 41 29.83 -19.88 -0.18
N GLY A 42 30.14 -20.76 -1.14
CA GLY A 42 29.44 -20.75 -2.44
C GLY A 42 29.93 -19.67 -3.43
N VAL A 43 31.01 -18.98 -3.15
CA VAL A 43 31.69 -18.08 -4.09
C VAL A 43 32.53 -18.93 -5.04
N PRO A 44 32.42 -18.81 -6.37
CA PRO A 44 33.22 -19.56 -7.32
C PRO A 44 34.73 -19.29 -7.14
N ALA A 45 35.54 -20.33 -7.21
CA ALA A 45 36.98 -20.22 -7.07
C ALA A 45 37.62 -19.23 -8.05
N ALA A 46 37.03 -19.12 -9.26
CA ALA A 46 37.50 -18.20 -10.30
C ALA A 46 37.48 -16.71 -9.88
N VAL A 47 36.52 -16.31 -9.02
CA VAL A 47 36.39 -14.94 -8.55
C VAL A 47 36.85 -14.73 -7.12
N ALA A 48 37.17 -15.82 -6.39
CA ALA A 48 37.58 -15.77 -4.98
C ALA A 48 38.90 -15.06 -4.76
N HIS A 49 39.75 -14.99 -5.80
CA HIS A 49 41.08 -14.37 -5.73
C HIS A 49 41.06 -12.84 -5.86
N SER A 50 39.92 -12.26 -6.32
CA SER A 50 39.75 -10.82 -6.43
C SER A 50 38.59 -10.36 -5.54
N PRO A 51 38.88 -9.58 -4.48
CA PRO A 51 37.81 -9.07 -3.59
C PRO A 51 36.73 -8.29 -4.32
N GLY A 52 37.09 -7.45 -5.30
CA GLY A 52 36.13 -6.70 -6.11
C GLY A 52 35.21 -7.59 -6.96
N ALA A 53 35.80 -8.55 -7.71
CA ALA A 53 35.03 -9.49 -8.53
C ALA A 53 34.15 -10.41 -7.67
N SER A 54 34.64 -10.85 -6.52
CA SER A 54 33.88 -11.66 -5.55
C SER A 54 32.65 -10.89 -5.05
N ARG A 55 32.78 -9.62 -4.67
CA ARG A 55 31.72 -8.77 -4.19
C ARG A 55 30.69 -8.48 -5.28
N GLN A 56 31.12 -8.16 -6.49
CA GLN A 56 30.23 -7.95 -7.63
C GLN A 56 29.40 -9.22 -7.91
N TRP A 57 30.05 -10.38 -7.97
CA TRP A 57 29.37 -11.65 -8.19
C TRP A 57 28.33 -11.96 -7.11
N VAL A 58 28.65 -11.74 -5.83
CA VAL A 58 27.71 -11.90 -4.71
C VAL A 58 26.52 -10.97 -4.86
N SER A 59 26.74 -9.71 -5.21
CA SER A 59 25.71 -8.72 -5.44
C SER A 59 24.75 -9.16 -6.56
N GLU A 60 25.27 -9.62 -7.69
CA GLU A 60 24.49 -10.10 -8.83
C GLU A 60 23.70 -11.38 -8.50
N ALA A 61 24.33 -12.34 -7.82
CA ALA A 61 23.70 -13.59 -7.40
C ALA A 61 22.51 -13.33 -6.45
N LEU A 62 22.68 -12.41 -5.50
CA LEU A 62 21.59 -11.98 -4.60
C LEU A 62 20.52 -11.21 -5.34
N ALA A 63 20.87 -10.30 -6.25
CA ALA A 63 19.90 -9.57 -7.08
C ALA A 63 19.04 -10.52 -7.93
N GLN A 64 19.64 -11.56 -8.51
CA GLN A 64 18.89 -12.58 -9.26
C GLN A 64 17.94 -13.37 -8.37
N SER A 65 18.42 -13.81 -7.20
CA SER A 65 17.60 -14.51 -6.21
C SER A 65 16.41 -13.67 -5.75
N ALA A 66 16.64 -12.40 -5.51
CA ALA A 66 15.64 -11.45 -5.11
C ALA A 66 14.60 -11.13 -6.20
N ARG A 67 14.98 -11.12 -7.48
CA ARG A 67 14.01 -11.03 -8.60
C ARG A 67 13.03 -12.21 -8.57
N THR A 68 13.50 -13.40 -8.18
CA THR A 68 12.64 -14.57 -8.01
C THR A 68 11.63 -14.37 -6.86
N VAL A 69 12.09 -13.81 -5.73
CA VAL A 69 11.20 -13.46 -4.60
C VAL A 69 10.14 -12.45 -5.05
N ALA A 70 10.54 -11.40 -5.78
CA ALA A 70 9.63 -10.37 -6.30
C ALA A 70 8.59 -10.96 -7.28
N ALA A 71 8.98 -11.87 -8.15
CA ALA A 71 8.07 -12.55 -9.07
C ALA A 71 7.03 -13.40 -8.31
N ARG A 72 7.49 -14.21 -7.34
CA ARG A 72 6.60 -15.01 -6.49
C ARG A 72 5.70 -14.18 -5.59
N GLY A 73 6.19 -13.02 -5.12
CA GLY A 73 5.40 -12.04 -4.37
C GLY A 73 4.21 -11.50 -5.18
N ARG A 74 4.45 -11.15 -6.45
CA ARG A 74 3.38 -10.72 -7.38
C ARG A 74 2.33 -11.79 -7.61
N GLU A 75 2.73 -13.04 -7.89
CA GLU A 75 1.80 -14.17 -8.03
C GLU A 75 0.95 -14.40 -6.77
N ALA A 76 1.58 -14.33 -5.61
CA ALA A 76 0.89 -14.46 -4.32
C ALA A 76 -0.09 -13.30 -4.08
N GLY A 77 0.26 -12.08 -4.48
CA GLY A 77 -0.59 -10.89 -4.41
C GLY A 77 -1.85 -11.03 -5.28
N GLU A 78 -1.70 -11.48 -6.53
CA GLU A 78 -2.83 -11.71 -7.43
C GLU A 78 -3.79 -12.79 -6.89
N ALA A 79 -3.25 -13.89 -6.38
CA ALA A 79 -4.05 -14.95 -5.76
C ALA A 79 -4.81 -14.43 -4.52
N TRP A 80 -4.21 -13.53 -3.75
CA TRP A 80 -4.86 -12.87 -2.62
C TRP A 80 -6.00 -11.95 -3.07
N LEU A 81 -5.80 -11.12 -4.11
CA LEU A 81 -6.85 -10.24 -4.66
C LEU A 81 -8.09 -11.02 -5.12
N ARG A 82 -7.90 -12.18 -5.74
CA ARG A 82 -9.02 -13.07 -6.11
C ARG A 82 -9.81 -13.56 -4.89
N ARG A 83 -9.14 -13.87 -3.77
CA ARG A 83 -9.79 -14.28 -2.51
C ARG A 83 -10.55 -13.12 -1.88
N VAL A 84 -9.96 -11.93 -1.82
CA VAL A 84 -10.58 -10.73 -1.26
C VAL A 84 -11.84 -10.37 -2.04
N ARG A 85 -11.84 -10.48 -3.36
CA ARG A 85 -13.03 -10.26 -4.18
C ARG A 85 -14.19 -11.16 -3.75
N ARG A 86 -13.94 -12.47 -3.52
CA ARG A 86 -14.98 -13.39 -3.07
C ARG A 86 -15.46 -13.06 -1.67
N ALA A 87 -14.54 -12.75 -0.77
CA ALA A 87 -14.87 -12.38 0.60
C ALA A 87 -15.70 -11.08 0.66
N THR A 88 -15.36 -10.07 -0.14
CA THR A 88 -16.11 -8.81 -0.18
C THR A 88 -17.48 -8.95 -0.81
N LEU A 89 -17.62 -9.78 -1.87
CA LEU A 89 -18.93 -10.15 -2.41
C LEU A 89 -19.77 -10.90 -1.36
N GLY A 90 -19.16 -11.87 -0.68
CA GLY A 90 -19.80 -12.58 0.44
C GLY A 90 -20.22 -11.63 1.56
N ALA A 91 -19.42 -10.61 1.88
CA ALA A 91 -19.75 -9.59 2.87
C ALA A 91 -20.94 -8.70 2.43
N VAL A 92 -21.01 -8.29 1.17
CA VAL A 92 -22.14 -7.50 0.64
C VAL A 92 -23.44 -8.27 0.76
N TRP A 93 -23.50 -9.49 0.25
CA TRP A 93 -24.71 -10.32 0.33
C TRP A 93 -24.99 -10.85 1.74
N GLY A 94 -23.95 -11.10 2.53
CA GLY A 94 -24.06 -11.43 3.95
C GLY A 94 -24.67 -10.29 4.75
N ALA A 95 -24.34 -9.03 4.46
CA ALA A 95 -24.96 -7.88 5.10
C ALA A 95 -26.45 -7.75 4.74
N VAL A 96 -26.85 -7.99 3.48
CA VAL A 96 -28.26 -8.04 3.07
C VAL A 96 -29.00 -9.16 3.82
N LEU A 97 -28.42 -10.35 3.88
CA LEU A 97 -29.01 -11.48 4.60
C LEU A 97 -29.11 -11.20 6.11
N ALA A 98 -28.07 -10.63 6.71
CA ALA A 98 -28.08 -10.25 8.12
C ALA A 98 -29.17 -9.20 8.42
N LEU A 99 -29.33 -8.21 7.53
CA LEU A 99 -30.40 -7.22 7.66
C LEU A 99 -31.77 -7.89 7.59
N LEU A 100 -31.98 -8.82 6.65
CA LEU A 100 -33.22 -9.59 6.53
C LEU A 100 -33.50 -10.39 7.83
N LEU A 101 -32.50 -11.11 8.34
CA LEU A 101 -32.63 -11.91 9.56
C LEU A 101 -32.95 -11.03 10.78
N VAL A 102 -32.24 -9.92 10.97
CA VAL A 102 -32.52 -8.98 12.07
C VAL A 102 -33.93 -8.41 11.97
N GLN A 103 -34.36 -8.02 10.77
CA GLN A 103 -35.71 -7.49 10.57
C GLN A 103 -36.78 -8.58 10.78
N ALA A 104 -36.55 -9.81 10.33
CA ALA A 104 -37.46 -10.93 10.54
C ALA A 104 -37.58 -11.27 12.04
N LEU A 105 -36.46 -11.38 12.75
CA LEU A 105 -36.47 -11.64 14.19
C LEU A 105 -37.16 -10.55 15.01
N THR A 106 -36.90 -9.27 14.67
CA THR A 106 -37.56 -8.14 15.35
C THR A 106 -39.02 -7.96 14.94
N ALA A 107 -39.47 -8.58 13.83
CA ALA A 107 -40.88 -8.57 13.42
C ALA A 107 -41.75 -9.54 14.24
N ILE A 108 -41.18 -10.54 14.90
CA ILE A 108 -41.93 -11.57 15.64
C ILE A 108 -42.84 -10.94 16.71
N GLY A 109 -42.45 -9.84 17.35
CA GLY A 109 -43.28 -9.16 18.36
C GLY A 109 -44.03 -7.92 17.91
N SER A 110 -43.63 -7.30 16.80
CA SER A 110 -44.11 -5.96 16.38
C SER A 110 -44.72 -5.96 14.98
N GLY A 111 -44.79 -7.12 14.31
CA GLY A 111 -45.27 -7.23 12.93
C GLY A 111 -44.29 -6.70 11.88
N TRP A 112 -44.60 -6.97 10.62
CA TRP A 112 -43.82 -6.50 9.48
C TRP A 112 -44.30 -5.12 9.04
N THR A 113 -43.38 -4.15 8.97
CA THR A 113 -43.72 -2.75 8.62
C THR A 113 -43.19 -2.37 7.23
N GLY A 114 -43.81 -1.37 6.60
CA GLY A 114 -43.38 -0.82 5.30
C GLY A 114 -41.94 -0.26 5.36
N ALA A 115 -41.48 0.24 6.52
CA ALA A 115 -40.09 0.67 6.72
C ALA A 115 -39.07 -0.50 6.60
N ARG A 116 -39.45 -1.70 7.09
CA ARG A 116 -38.61 -2.89 6.96
C ARG A 116 -38.48 -3.32 5.50
N THR A 117 -39.60 -3.35 4.77
CA THR A 117 -39.57 -3.60 3.31
C THR A 117 -38.69 -2.60 2.59
N ALA A 118 -38.87 -1.29 2.88
CA ALA A 118 -38.07 -0.24 2.27
C ALA A 118 -36.56 -0.40 2.55
N GLY A 119 -36.19 -0.79 3.79
CA GLY A 119 -34.79 -1.05 4.15
C GLY A 119 -34.16 -2.21 3.37
N LEU A 120 -34.90 -3.32 3.19
CA LEU A 120 -34.43 -4.44 2.38
C LEU A 120 -34.33 -4.10 0.90
N VAL A 121 -35.32 -3.41 0.34
CA VAL A 121 -35.28 -2.99 -1.07
C VAL A 121 -34.13 -2.04 -1.31
N ALA A 122 -33.90 -1.07 -0.42
CA ALA A 122 -32.75 -0.16 -0.50
C ALA A 122 -31.41 -0.91 -0.43
N ALA A 123 -31.30 -1.92 0.46
CA ALA A 123 -30.10 -2.74 0.57
C ALA A 123 -29.86 -3.57 -0.72
N LEU A 124 -30.90 -4.14 -1.31
CA LEU A 124 -30.81 -4.87 -2.58
C LEU A 124 -30.42 -3.95 -3.73
N LEU A 125 -31.05 -2.76 -3.84
CA LEU A 125 -30.71 -1.75 -4.84
C LEU A 125 -29.26 -1.29 -4.73
N LEU A 126 -28.70 -1.25 -3.52
CA LEU A 126 -27.29 -0.91 -3.29
C LEU A 126 -26.36 -2.11 -3.57
N ALA A 127 -26.77 -3.33 -3.27
CA ALA A 127 -25.97 -4.54 -3.48
C ALA A 127 -25.74 -4.83 -4.98
N VAL A 128 -26.69 -4.49 -5.85
CA VAL A 128 -26.56 -4.71 -7.30
C VAL A 128 -25.38 -3.94 -7.90
N PRO A 129 -25.28 -2.59 -7.78
CA PRO A 129 -24.13 -1.86 -8.33
C PRO A 129 -22.80 -2.24 -7.66
N LEU A 130 -22.80 -2.59 -6.37
CA LEU A 130 -21.59 -3.10 -5.70
C LEU A 130 -21.16 -4.44 -6.29
N THR A 131 -22.10 -5.33 -6.61
CA THR A 131 -21.80 -6.61 -7.28
C THR A 131 -21.27 -6.38 -8.69
N TRP A 132 -21.86 -5.45 -9.44
CA TRP A 132 -21.35 -5.06 -10.75
C TRP A 132 -19.94 -4.45 -10.67
N ALA A 133 -19.70 -3.51 -9.73
CA ALA A 133 -18.38 -2.95 -9.48
C ALA A 133 -17.35 -4.02 -9.10
N ALA A 134 -17.74 -5.01 -8.28
CA ALA A 134 -16.89 -6.15 -7.96
C ALA A 134 -16.51 -6.98 -9.18
N HIS A 135 -17.41 -7.10 -10.13
CA HIS A 135 -17.15 -7.82 -11.38
C HIS A 135 -16.28 -7.00 -12.34
N ALA A 136 -16.58 -5.71 -12.52
CA ALA A 136 -15.83 -4.80 -13.37
C ALA A 136 -14.36 -4.66 -12.90
N HIS A 137 -14.15 -4.58 -11.58
CA HIS A 137 -12.81 -4.44 -10.97
C HIS A 137 -12.22 -5.77 -10.47
N ARG A 138 -12.59 -6.90 -11.09
CA ARG A 138 -12.17 -8.25 -10.66
C ARG A 138 -10.65 -8.43 -10.53
N ALA A 139 -9.85 -7.76 -11.35
CA ALA A 139 -8.40 -7.82 -11.33
C ALA A 139 -7.75 -7.00 -10.20
N ARG A 140 -8.48 -6.03 -9.62
CA ARG A 140 -7.97 -5.07 -8.63
C ARG A 140 -8.54 -5.25 -7.22
N GLY A 141 -9.18 -6.40 -6.91
CA GLY A 141 -9.73 -6.66 -5.58
C GLY A 141 -11.26 -6.43 -5.46
N GLY A 142 -11.97 -6.27 -6.57
CA GLY A 142 -13.43 -6.19 -6.59
C GLY A 142 -13.97 -4.92 -5.95
N VAL A 143 -14.86 -5.05 -4.95
CA VAL A 143 -15.49 -3.91 -4.24
C VAL A 143 -14.47 -3.01 -3.55
N LEU A 144 -13.32 -3.55 -3.11
CA LEU A 144 -12.27 -2.78 -2.46
C LEU A 144 -11.37 -2.01 -3.44
N ALA A 145 -11.49 -2.24 -4.75
CA ALA A 145 -10.62 -1.60 -5.74
C ALA A 145 -10.56 -0.06 -5.64
N PRO A 146 -11.66 0.67 -5.42
CA PRO A 146 -11.62 2.12 -5.25
C PRO A 146 -10.90 2.58 -3.96
N LEU A 147 -10.82 1.71 -2.95
CA LEU A 147 -10.21 2.00 -1.65
C LEU A 147 -8.69 1.77 -1.67
N VAL A 148 -8.19 0.97 -2.62
CA VAL A 148 -6.76 0.67 -2.76
C VAL A 148 -6.05 1.83 -3.44
N GLY A 149 -4.96 2.30 -2.83
CA GLY A 149 -4.07 3.32 -3.39
C GLY A 149 -3.18 2.79 -4.52
N GLU A 150 -2.42 3.66 -5.14
CA GLU A 150 -1.42 3.30 -6.16
C GLU A 150 -0.25 2.50 -5.56
N ASP A 151 0.00 2.72 -4.28
CA ASP A 151 0.95 1.98 -3.44
C ASP A 151 0.46 0.59 -3.01
N ASN A 152 -0.68 0.12 -3.51
CA ASN A 152 -1.33 -1.15 -3.17
C ASN A 152 -1.67 -1.30 -1.68
N ARG A 153 -1.93 -0.18 -0.97
CA ARG A 153 -2.41 -0.12 0.41
C ARG A 153 -3.85 0.39 0.46
N LEU A 154 -4.57 0.07 1.53
CA LEU A 154 -5.90 0.65 1.76
C LEU A 154 -5.75 2.11 2.22
N SER A 155 -6.44 3.02 1.53
CA SER A 155 -6.43 4.45 1.85
C SER A 155 -7.51 4.76 2.88
N THR A 156 -7.12 5.28 4.03
CA THR A 156 -8.01 5.69 5.13
C THR A 156 -9.05 6.71 4.67
N SER A 157 -8.63 7.77 3.97
CA SER A 157 -9.56 8.80 3.48
C SER A 157 -10.57 8.27 2.47
N ARG A 158 -10.15 7.38 1.55
CA ARG A 158 -11.06 6.76 0.58
C ARG A 158 -12.03 5.80 1.27
N ALA A 159 -11.57 5.05 2.29
CA ALA A 159 -12.41 4.12 3.03
C ALA A 159 -13.51 4.88 3.80
N VAL A 160 -13.15 5.95 4.51
CA VAL A 160 -14.10 6.79 5.23
C VAL A 160 -15.09 7.46 4.27
N ALA A 161 -14.60 8.06 3.18
CA ALA A 161 -15.47 8.69 2.18
C ALA A 161 -16.44 7.68 1.52
N ALA A 162 -15.95 6.46 1.20
CA ALA A 162 -16.79 5.40 0.66
C ALA A 162 -17.85 4.92 1.65
N ALA A 163 -17.51 4.81 2.94
CA ALA A 163 -18.48 4.46 3.98
C ALA A 163 -19.59 5.50 4.10
N TRP A 164 -19.25 6.79 4.08
CA TRP A 164 -20.24 7.88 4.08
C TRP A 164 -21.06 7.91 2.79
N LEU A 165 -20.44 7.69 1.62
CA LEU A 165 -21.15 7.58 0.34
C LEU A 165 -22.19 6.45 0.36
N LEU A 166 -21.76 5.24 0.79
CA LEU A 166 -22.64 4.08 0.87
C LEU A 166 -23.81 4.32 1.83
N PHE A 167 -23.53 4.93 2.98
CA PHE A 167 -24.56 5.29 3.95
C PHE A 167 -25.54 6.35 3.41
N ALA A 168 -25.04 7.41 2.78
CA ALA A 168 -25.86 8.45 2.18
C ALA A 168 -26.76 7.90 1.06
N VAL A 169 -26.18 7.09 0.15
CA VAL A 169 -26.94 6.43 -0.93
C VAL A 169 -27.99 5.49 -0.37
N TYR A 170 -27.64 4.69 0.63
CA TYR A 170 -28.61 3.80 1.31
C TYR A 170 -29.76 4.60 1.93
N ALA A 171 -29.47 5.68 2.67
CA ALA A 171 -30.48 6.53 3.30
C ALA A 171 -31.42 7.18 2.25
N VAL A 172 -30.87 7.66 1.14
CA VAL A 172 -31.65 8.23 0.04
C VAL A 172 -32.53 7.16 -0.61
N LEU A 173 -31.97 5.99 -0.96
CA LEU A 173 -32.75 4.89 -1.56
C LEU A 173 -33.85 4.42 -0.61
N PHE A 174 -33.54 4.31 0.68
CA PHE A 174 -34.53 3.97 1.69
C PHE A 174 -35.69 4.95 1.72
N LEU A 175 -35.43 6.25 1.72
CA LEU A 175 -36.49 7.30 1.69
C LEU A 175 -37.25 7.31 0.37
N VAL A 176 -36.58 7.11 -0.77
CA VAL A 176 -37.29 7.00 -2.07
C VAL A 176 -38.30 5.85 -2.06
N VAL A 177 -37.89 4.68 -1.55
CA VAL A 177 -38.81 3.53 -1.43
C VAL A 177 -39.95 3.85 -0.46
N ARG A 178 -39.68 4.54 0.66
CA ARG A 178 -40.69 4.99 1.62
C ARG A 178 -41.72 5.95 0.97
N LEU A 179 -41.22 6.89 0.18
CA LEU A 179 -42.12 7.85 -0.57
C LEU A 179 -43.03 7.13 -1.57
N ILE A 180 -42.49 6.14 -2.30
CA ILE A 180 -43.29 5.33 -3.24
C ILE A 180 -44.34 4.52 -2.49
N THR A 181 -44.07 4.09 -1.28
CA THR A 181 -44.99 3.30 -0.44
C THR A 181 -45.95 4.14 0.41
N GLY A 182 -46.03 5.46 0.17
CA GLY A 182 -47.03 6.35 0.77
C GLY A 182 -46.58 7.08 2.05
N ALA A 183 -45.26 7.17 2.32
CA ALA A 183 -44.73 8.02 3.39
C ALA A 183 -44.84 9.52 3.05
N ASP A 184 -44.83 10.36 4.08
CA ASP A 184 -44.96 11.81 3.91
C ASP A 184 -43.75 12.41 3.17
N ARG A 185 -44.04 13.34 2.22
CA ARG A 185 -43.01 14.01 1.38
C ARG A 185 -42.08 14.95 2.14
N THR A 186 -42.44 15.36 3.36
CA THR A 186 -41.62 16.25 4.21
C THR A 186 -40.32 15.63 4.64
N GLY A 187 -40.20 14.29 4.60
CA GLY A 187 -39.01 13.54 4.98
C GLY A 187 -37.77 13.82 4.12
N LEU A 188 -37.94 14.31 2.89
CA LEU A 188 -36.82 14.68 2.00
C LEU A 188 -36.36 16.14 2.17
N ALA A 189 -36.88 16.88 3.17
CA ALA A 189 -36.42 18.24 3.41
C ALA A 189 -34.91 18.24 3.76
N ILE A 190 -34.13 18.99 2.98
CA ILE A 190 -32.68 19.12 3.12
C ILE A 190 -32.31 19.59 4.53
N SER A 191 -33.14 20.39 5.17
CA SER A 191 -32.96 20.87 6.54
C SER A 191 -32.81 19.77 7.58
N HIS A 192 -33.42 18.59 7.40
CA HIS A 192 -33.32 17.46 8.31
C HIS A 192 -32.01 16.68 8.11
N GLY A 193 -31.46 16.67 6.90
CA GLY A 193 -30.25 15.93 6.54
C GLY A 193 -28.97 16.76 6.49
N ALA A 194 -28.99 18.02 6.91
CA ALA A 194 -27.87 18.95 6.76
C ALA A 194 -26.55 18.37 7.33
N GLY A 195 -26.59 17.78 8.54
CA GLY A 195 -25.42 17.17 9.15
C GLY A 195 -24.87 15.98 8.36
N LEU A 196 -25.73 15.11 7.83
CA LEU A 196 -25.35 13.99 6.97
C LEU A 196 -24.68 14.47 5.68
N LEU A 197 -25.31 15.44 5.00
CA LEU A 197 -24.79 15.98 3.75
C LEU A 197 -23.44 16.69 3.95
N THR A 198 -23.30 17.43 5.07
CA THR A 198 -22.05 18.09 5.44
C THR A 198 -20.95 17.07 5.69
N LEU A 199 -21.21 15.98 6.42
CA LEU A 199 -20.22 14.94 6.65
C LEU A 199 -19.84 14.19 5.38
N PHE A 200 -20.79 13.89 4.51
CA PHE A 200 -20.48 13.32 3.20
C PHE A 200 -19.61 14.27 2.36
N ALA A 201 -19.95 15.55 2.28
CA ALA A 201 -19.17 16.54 1.55
C ALA A 201 -17.77 16.71 2.15
N LEU A 202 -17.66 16.82 3.48
CA LEU A 202 -16.39 16.94 4.20
C LEU A 202 -15.47 15.74 3.93
N THR A 203 -15.97 14.52 4.13
CA THR A 203 -15.15 13.31 3.96
C THR A 203 -14.74 13.09 2.50
N SER A 204 -15.61 13.45 1.55
CA SER A 204 -15.28 13.45 0.12
C SER A 204 -14.20 14.49 -0.22
N ALA A 205 -14.31 15.71 0.32
CA ALA A 205 -13.29 16.74 0.17
C ALA A 205 -11.94 16.32 0.75
N VAL A 206 -11.94 15.68 1.93
CA VAL A 206 -10.73 15.13 2.55
C VAL A 206 -10.09 14.05 1.67
N ALA A 207 -10.88 13.15 1.08
CA ALA A 207 -10.36 12.12 0.18
C ALA A 207 -9.72 12.73 -1.07
N VAL A 208 -10.33 13.75 -1.67
CA VAL A 208 -9.79 14.47 -2.82
C VAL A 208 -8.53 15.26 -2.44
N ALA A 209 -8.56 15.98 -1.31
CA ALA A 209 -7.42 16.74 -0.82
C ALA A 209 -6.21 15.85 -0.53
N THR A 210 -6.43 14.74 0.19
CA THR A 210 -5.37 13.75 0.48
C THR A 210 -4.76 13.20 -0.81
N ARG A 211 -5.61 12.81 -1.77
CA ARG A 211 -5.13 12.33 -3.08
C ARG A 211 -4.27 13.39 -3.77
N ARG A 212 -4.71 14.65 -3.75
CA ARG A 212 -3.98 15.77 -4.38
C ARG A 212 -2.66 16.02 -3.68
N ILE A 213 -2.64 16.05 -2.35
CA ILE A 213 -1.43 16.26 -1.55
C ILE A 213 -0.41 15.15 -1.86
N VAL A 214 -0.81 13.88 -1.76
CA VAL A 214 0.06 12.75 -2.04
C VAL A 214 0.58 12.79 -3.48
N TRP A 215 -0.30 13.02 -4.46
CA TRP A 215 0.09 13.09 -5.87
C TRP A 215 1.12 14.19 -6.14
N VAL A 216 0.87 15.42 -5.67
CA VAL A 216 1.80 16.56 -5.85
C VAL A 216 3.15 16.28 -5.18
N ARG A 217 3.16 15.63 -4.04
CA ARG A 217 4.39 15.33 -3.30
C ARG A 217 5.17 14.18 -3.91
N VAL A 218 4.50 13.15 -4.44
CA VAL A 218 5.15 12.05 -5.17
C VAL A 218 5.73 12.55 -6.49
N VAL A 219 4.96 13.29 -7.30
CA VAL A 219 5.45 13.87 -8.55
C VAL A 219 6.57 14.89 -8.31
N GLY A 220 6.44 15.70 -7.23
CA GLY A 220 7.49 16.63 -6.81
C GLY A 220 8.70 15.98 -6.13
N GLN A 221 8.78 14.66 -6.10
CA GLN A 221 9.86 13.89 -5.45
C GLN A 221 10.13 14.30 -3.98
N ARG A 222 9.07 14.61 -3.26
CA ARG A 222 9.13 14.97 -1.82
C ARG A 222 8.60 13.86 -0.92
N LEU A 223 7.94 12.86 -1.48
CA LEU A 223 7.35 11.73 -0.75
C LEU A 223 7.66 10.43 -1.49
N GLN A 224 8.26 9.49 -0.80
CA GLN A 224 8.52 8.15 -1.32
C GLN A 224 7.36 7.21 -0.94
N LYS A 225 6.82 6.49 -1.91
CA LYS A 225 5.78 5.46 -1.70
C LYS A 225 6.24 4.13 -2.23
N VAL A 226 6.45 3.19 -1.34
CA VAL A 226 6.80 1.80 -1.70
C VAL A 226 5.52 0.99 -1.87
N ARG A 227 5.39 0.33 -3.01
CA ARG A 227 4.26 -0.52 -3.29
C ARG A 227 4.24 -1.73 -2.35
N ALA A 228 3.18 -1.89 -1.59
CA ALA A 228 2.98 -3.05 -0.73
C ALA A 228 2.63 -4.31 -1.57
N ASP A 229 3.01 -5.49 -1.07
CA ASP A 229 2.69 -6.76 -1.73
C ASP A 229 1.17 -7.01 -1.78
N ARG A 230 0.46 -6.53 -0.77
CA ARG A 230 -1.00 -6.69 -0.64
C ARG A 230 -1.59 -5.63 0.28
N PRO A 231 -2.82 -5.14 0.00
CA PRO A 231 -3.54 -4.29 0.94
C PRO A 231 -3.91 -5.09 2.19
N ARG A 232 -3.82 -4.44 3.35
CA ARG A 232 -4.16 -5.02 4.67
C ARG A 232 -5.17 -4.12 5.36
N GLY A 233 -6.04 -4.69 6.20
CA GLY A 233 -6.95 -3.89 7.02
C GLY A 233 -6.22 -2.96 8.00
N ALA A 234 -5.02 -3.34 8.45
CA ALA A 234 -4.18 -2.51 9.29
C ALA A 234 -3.72 -1.21 8.61
N ASP A 235 -3.66 -1.16 7.28
CA ASP A 235 -3.27 0.03 6.53
C ASP A 235 -4.19 1.25 6.82
N LEU A 236 -5.42 0.99 7.29
CA LEU A 236 -6.37 2.04 7.67
C LEU A 236 -5.98 2.78 8.97
N PHE A 237 -5.09 2.21 9.76
CA PHE A 237 -4.70 2.72 11.08
C PHE A 237 -3.20 2.93 11.23
N CYS A 238 -2.45 2.63 10.17
CA CYS A 238 -0.99 2.71 10.16
C CYS A 238 -0.52 3.76 9.16
N ASP A 239 0.62 4.36 9.49
CA ASP A 239 1.40 5.17 8.55
C ASP A 239 2.11 4.29 7.49
N ASP A 240 2.91 4.93 6.64
CA ASP A 240 3.67 4.24 5.61
C ASP A 240 4.74 3.28 6.17
N ASP A 241 5.19 3.51 7.40
CA ASP A 241 6.12 2.64 8.13
C ASP A 241 5.45 1.40 8.73
N GLY A 242 4.13 1.31 8.69
CA GLY A 242 3.36 0.26 9.35
C GLY A 242 3.23 0.47 10.86
N ARG A 243 3.56 1.66 11.37
CA ARG A 243 3.35 2.05 12.76
C ARG A 243 1.92 2.56 12.94
N ALA A 244 1.32 2.31 14.10
CA ALA A 244 0.00 2.82 14.40
C ALA A 244 0.00 4.37 14.42
N CYS A 245 -0.84 4.97 13.59
CA CYS A 245 -1.00 6.41 13.49
C CYS A 245 -2.25 6.86 14.25
N LEU A 246 -2.07 7.69 15.27
CA LEU A 246 -3.16 8.17 16.12
C LEU A 246 -4.17 9.02 15.32
N THR A 247 -3.70 9.83 14.37
CA THR A 247 -4.57 10.70 13.56
C THR A 247 -5.45 9.89 12.61
N ASP A 248 -4.91 8.84 12.00
CA ASP A 248 -5.65 7.91 11.14
C ASP A 248 -6.69 7.14 11.95
N LEU A 249 -6.29 6.62 13.11
CA LEU A 249 -7.16 5.93 14.05
C LEU A 249 -8.30 6.83 14.54
N ALA A 250 -7.99 8.05 14.97
CA ALA A 250 -8.99 9.01 15.44
C ALA A 250 -10.01 9.33 14.35
N TYR A 251 -9.56 9.61 13.13
CA TYR A 251 -10.43 9.92 12.00
C TYR A 251 -11.39 8.76 11.66
N VAL A 252 -10.89 7.53 11.66
CA VAL A 252 -11.71 6.33 11.41
C VAL A 252 -12.70 6.10 12.54
N LEU A 253 -12.26 6.12 13.81
CA LEU A 253 -13.12 5.83 14.97
C LEU A 253 -14.25 6.87 15.11
N VAL A 254 -13.92 8.17 15.01
CA VAL A 254 -14.93 9.23 15.11
C VAL A 254 -15.93 9.15 13.94
N SER A 255 -15.45 8.87 12.73
CA SER A 255 -16.31 8.67 11.56
C SER A 255 -17.21 7.43 11.72
N ALA A 256 -16.68 6.33 12.24
CA ALA A 256 -17.45 5.12 12.50
C ALA A 256 -18.54 5.36 13.56
N ALA A 257 -18.21 6.05 14.65
CA ALA A 257 -19.19 6.42 15.69
C ALA A 257 -20.31 7.29 15.11
N ALA A 258 -19.97 8.25 14.25
CA ALA A 258 -20.93 9.11 13.58
C ALA A 258 -21.85 8.33 12.61
N LEU A 259 -21.29 7.36 11.87
CA LEU A 259 -22.06 6.47 11.00
C LEU A 259 -23.03 5.59 11.79
N VAL A 260 -22.59 5.03 12.92
CA VAL A 260 -23.44 4.22 13.81
C VAL A 260 -24.60 5.08 14.35
N LEU A 261 -24.33 6.31 14.80
CA LEU A 261 -25.38 7.21 15.26
C LEU A 261 -26.37 7.54 14.13
N GLY A 262 -25.85 7.79 12.92
CA GLY A 262 -26.68 8.01 11.73
C GLY A 262 -27.58 6.82 11.41
N ALA A 263 -27.05 5.61 11.49
CA ALA A 263 -27.82 4.38 11.26
C ALA A 263 -28.91 4.17 12.32
N VAL A 264 -28.58 4.40 13.60
CA VAL A 264 -29.55 4.32 14.69
C VAL A 264 -30.69 5.34 14.51
N ARG A 265 -30.36 6.58 14.13
CA ARG A 265 -31.37 7.63 13.86
C ARG A 265 -32.25 7.28 12.67
N LEU A 266 -31.67 6.80 11.56
CA LEU A 266 -32.42 6.35 10.39
C LEU A 266 -33.38 5.21 10.75
N GLY A 267 -32.99 4.30 11.63
CA GLY A 267 -33.84 3.22 12.12
C GLY A 267 -34.97 3.70 13.05
N ARG A 268 -34.75 4.76 13.84
CA ARG A 268 -35.76 5.33 14.78
C ARG A 268 -36.73 6.28 14.08
N GLU A 269 -36.26 7.03 13.12
CA GLU A 269 -37.02 8.02 12.35
C GLU A 269 -37.01 7.67 10.86
N PRO A 270 -37.77 6.64 10.43
CA PRO A 270 -37.65 6.07 9.09
C PRO A 270 -38.20 6.97 7.99
N ASP A 271 -38.87 8.06 8.33
CA ASP A 271 -39.51 8.98 7.37
C ASP A 271 -38.70 10.28 7.16
N ARG A 272 -37.46 10.34 7.72
CA ARG A 272 -36.60 11.53 7.63
C ARG A 272 -35.14 11.14 7.39
N LEU A 273 -34.40 12.05 6.72
CA LEU A 273 -32.93 11.93 6.71
C LEU A 273 -32.38 12.06 8.12
N PRO A 274 -31.38 11.24 8.51
CA PRO A 274 -30.85 11.27 9.86
C PRO A 274 -30.18 12.61 10.17
N GLY A 275 -30.80 13.38 11.07
CA GLY A 275 -30.23 14.61 11.58
C GLY A 275 -29.05 14.33 12.50
N LEU A 276 -27.84 14.68 12.09
CA LEU A 276 -26.64 14.52 12.91
C LEU A 276 -26.33 15.83 13.65
N PRO A 277 -25.99 15.78 14.95
CA PRO A 277 -25.69 16.99 15.72
C PRO A 277 -24.42 17.68 15.22
N TRP A 278 -24.42 19.01 15.20
CA TRP A 278 -23.27 19.80 14.74
C TRP A 278 -21.99 19.56 15.55
N SER A 279 -22.10 19.26 16.85
CA SER A 279 -20.97 18.87 17.68
C SER A 279 -20.22 17.64 17.13
N LEU A 280 -20.97 16.66 16.60
CA LEU A 280 -20.38 15.47 15.97
C LEU A 280 -19.75 15.82 14.62
N VAL A 281 -20.40 16.69 13.83
CA VAL A 281 -19.82 17.18 12.56
C VAL A 281 -18.50 17.88 12.80
N LEU A 282 -18.42 18.75 13.84
CA LEU A 282 -17.19 19.43 14.23
C LEU A 282 -16.13 18.44 14.72
N LEU A 283 -16.52 17.43 15.49
CA LEU A 283 -15.56 16.41 15.96
C LEU A 283 -14.94 15.63 14.79
N VAL A 284 -15.74 15.23 13.79
CA VAL A 284 -15.22 14.61 12.56
C VAL A 284 -14.34 15.59 11.79
N ALA A 285 -14.70 16.88 11.72
CA ALA A 285 -13.91 17.88 11.02
C ALA A 285 -12.54 18.11 11.68
N VAL A 286 -12.47 18.15 13.01
CA VAL A 286 -11.19 18.24 13.76
C VAL A 286 -10.33 17.01 13.52
N ALA A 287 -10.91 15.80 13.60
CA ALA A 287 -10.19 14.57 13.32
C ALA A 287 -9.67 14.52 11.85
N ALA A 288 -10.49 14.98 10.90
CA ALA A 288 -10.11 15.08 9.50
C ALA A 288 -8.99 16.09 9.24
N ALA A 289 -9.02 17.24 9.93
CA ALA A 289 -7.95 18.25 9.87
C ALA A 289 -6.63 17.70 10.41
N GLY A 290 -6.66 17.00 11.56
CA GLY A 290 -5.50 16.31 12.11
C GLY A 290 -4.92 15.26 11.17
N TYR A 291 -5.78 14.47 10.54
CA TYR A 291 -5.40 13.50 9.50
C TYR A 291 -4.72 14.19 8.30
N LEU A 292 -5.29 15.26 7.77
CA LEU A 292 -4.69 16.01 6.66
C LEU A 292 -3.35 16.65 7.04
N ALA A 293 -3.25 17.21 8.24
CA ALA A 293 -2.01 17.79 8.74
C ALA A 293 -0.89 16.74 8.84
N ALA A 294 -1.20 15.55 9.35
CA ALA A 294 -0.27 14.42 9.38
C ALA A 294 0.20 14.05 7.96
N LYS A 295 -0.73 13.93 7.00
CA LYS A 295 -0.38 13.64 5.59
C LYS A 295 0.44 14.75 4.92
N CYS A 296 0.31 15.99 5.35
CA CYS A 296 1.17 17.09 4.92
C CYS A 296 2.58 17.03 5.55
N GLY A 297 2.73 16.44 6.72
CA GLY A 297 4.01 16.27 7.41
C GLY A 297 4.83 15.06 6.93
N GLU A 298 4.18 14.03 6.34
CA GLU A 298 4.86 12.85 5.82
C GLU A 298 5.82 13.20 4.66
N GLY A 299 7.00 12.57 4.64
CA GLY A 299 7.89 12.57 3.49
C GLY A 299 9.34 12.87 3.81
N GLY A 300 10.22 12.32 2.97
CA GLY A 300 11.64 12.57 2.89
C GLY A 300 12.09 12.41 1.44
N ARG A 301 12.75 13.43 0.89
CA ARG A 301 13.41 13.30 -0.40
C ARG A 301 14.74 12.58 -0.17
N PRO A 302 15.07 11.53 -0.95
CA PRO A 302 16.38 10.92 -0.86
C PRO A 302 17.44 11.89 -1.39
N VAL A 303 18.56 12.01 -0.66
CA VAL A 303 19.64 12.92 -0.97
C VAL A 303 20.98 12.23 -0.80
N VAL A 304 21.86 12.34 -1.80
CA VAL A 304 23.29 12.01 -1.68
C VAL A 304 24.01 13.26 -1.20
N LEU A 305 24.71 13.16 -0.08
CA LEU A 305 25.51 14.23 0.49
C LEU A 305 26.96 14.16 0.03
N SER A 306 27.54 12.94 0.00
CA SER A 306 28.90 12.72 -0.46
C SER A 306 29.08 11.29 -0.97
N VAL A 307 30.06 11.13 -1.86
CA VAL A 307 30.56 9.84 -2.33
C VAL A 307 32.05 9.82 -2.02
N VAL A 308 32.49 8.86 -1.26
CA VAL A 308 33.89 8.71 -0.83
C VAL A 308 34.37 7.28 -1.10
N ARG A 309 35.67 7.08 -1.15
CA ARG A 309 36.24 5.74 -1.15
C ARG A 309 35.89 5.04 0.17
N SER A 310 35.55 3.77 0.14
CA SER A 310 35.22 3.02 1.37
C SER A 310 36.47 2.94 2.26
N ARG A 311 36.27 3.08 3.59
CA ARG A 311 37.39 2.93 4.59
C ARG A 311 38.15 1.61 4.46
N GLU A 312 37.44 0.57 4.08
CA GLU A 312 37.99 -0.75 3.91
C GLU A 312 38.87 -0.87 2.66
N ALA A 313 38.73 0.07 1.71
CA ALA A 313 39.61 0.16 0.53
C ALA A 313 40.94 0.90 0.78
N GLY A 314 41.20 1.39 2.01
CA GLY A 314 42.46 2.07 2.40
C GLY A 314 42.28 3.58 2.61
N ASP A 315 43.22 4.38 2.07
CA ASP A 315 43.21 5.84 2.24
C ASP A 315 41.99 6.50 1.63
N LEU A 316 41.26 7.26 2.45
CA LEU A 316 40.03 7.96 2.03
C LEU A 316 40.26 9.10 1.04
N ASP A 317 41.47 9.68 1.09
CA ASP A 317 41.89 10.78 0.23
C ASP A 317 42.52 10.31 -1.10
N ALA A 318 42.74 8.99 -1.24
CA ALA A 318 43.24 8.43 -2.48
C ALA A 318 42.17 8.52 -3.59
N PRO A 319 42.58 8.72 -4.85
CA PRO A 319 41.66 8.75 -5.96
C PRO A 319 40.87 7.44 -6.08
N ILE A 320 39.59 7.57 -6.44
CA ILE A 320 38.71 6.42 -6.65
C ILE A 320 39.10 5.73 -7.97
N ARG A 321 39.36 4.43 -7.93
CA ARG A 321 39.71 3.61 -9.09
C ARG A 321 38.59 2.66 -9.48
N THR A 322 38.61 2.23 -10.73
CA THR A 322 37.72 1.15 -11.19
C THR A 322 37.94 -0.11 -10.35
N GLY A 323 36.87 -0.72 -9.87
CA GLY A 323 36.92 -1.88 -8.97
C GLY A 323 37.07 -1.54 -7.49
N ASP A 324 37.30 -0.29 -7.10
CA ASP A 324 37.27 0.13 -5.70
C ASP A 324 35.83 0.08 -5.13
N ASP A 325 35.75 0.04 -3.80
CA ASP A 325 34.49 0.20 -3.10
C ASP A 325 34.26 1.66 -2.78
N ILE A 326 33.08 2.15 -3.09
CA ILE A 326 32.63 3.52 -2.76
C ILE A 326 31.56 3.47 -1.67
N GLU A 327 31.65 4.40 -0.75
CA GLU A 327 30.65 4.66 0.28
C GLU A 327 29.86 5.92 -0.08
N ILE A 328 28.58 5.76 -0.30
CA ILE A 328 27.63 6.83 -0.61
C ILE A 328 26.94 7.21 0.69
N ARG A 329 27.12 8.44 1.12
CA ARG A 329 26.50 9.00 2.33
C ARG A 329 25.36 9.93 1.97
N GLY A 330 24.27 9.84 2.69
CA GLY A 330 23.09 10.66 2.41
C GLY A 330 21.98 10.44 3.41
N ALA A 331 20.74 10.55 2.93
CA ALA A 331 19.54 10.29 3.71
C ALA A 331 18.41 9.84 2.78
N GLY A 332 17.49 9.04 3.32
CA GLY A 332 16.29 8.60 2.60
C GLY A 332 16.55 7.48 1.59
N PHE A 333 17.64 6.74 1.69
CA PHE A 333 17.97 5.66 0.77
C PHE A 333 17.03 4.46 0.93
N VAL A 334 16.62 4.16 2.16
CA VAL A 334 15.69 3.08 2.47
C VAL A 334 14.36 3.69 2.89
N PRO A 335 13.44 3.87 1.94
CA PRO A 335 12.15 4.46 2.27
C PRO A 335 11.34 3.58 3.21
N ALA A 336 10.47 4.20 3.96
CA ALA A 336 9.57 3.57 4.90
C ALA A 336 8.85 2.34 4.29
N GLY A 337 8.85 1.24 5.01
CA GLY A 337 8.27 -0.03 4.55
C GLY A 337 9.10 -0.80 3.52
N ALA A 338 10.33 -0.36 3.20
CA ALA A 338 11.23 -1.02 2.26
C ALA A 338 12.21 -2.01 2.90
N ASN A 339 12.07 -2.33 4.19
CA ASN A 339 13.01 -3.18 4.93
C ASN A 339 12.99 -4.68 4.56
N GLY A 340 12.10 -5.09 3.65
CA GLY A 340 12.03 -6.46 3.18
C GLY A 340 13.00 -6.74 2.01
N PRO A 341 13.31 -8.01 1.72
CA PRO A 341 14.20 -8.37 0.61
C PRO A 341 13.69 -7.87 -0.75
N ASP A 342 12.40 -7.97 -1.02
CA ASP A 342 11.77 -7.52 -2.28
C ASP A 342 11.99 -6.02 -2.58
N PRO A 343 11.68 -5.09 -1.66
CA PRO A 343 11.92 -3.67 -1.88
C PRO A 343 13.40 -3.32 -1.96
N LEU A 344 14.24 -3.88 -1.08
CA LEU A 344 15.67 -3.57 -1.04
C LEU A 344 16.40 -3.95 -2.33
N THR A 345 15.95 -5.00 -3.03
CA THR A 345 16.54 -5.40 -4.31
C THR A 345 16.30 -4.45 -5.46
N ARG A 346 15.37 -3.51 -5.30
CA ARG A 346 15.10 -2.45 -6.28
C ARG A 346 15.98 -1.22 -6.06
N LEU A 347 16.75 -1.19 -4.97
CA LEU A 347 17.72 -0.15 -4.70
C LEU A 347 18.93 -0.33 -5.64
N VAL A 348 19.17 0.65 -6.46
CA VAL A 348 20.24 0.61 -7.49
C VAL A 348 21.04 1.90 -7.42
N VAL A 349 22.35 1.79 -7.47
CA VAL A 349 23.25 2.92 -7.66
C VAL A 349 23.56 3.04 -9.16
N ARG A 350 23.35 4.20 -9.71
CA ARG A 350 23.76 4.52 -11.08
C ARG A 350 25.07 5.26 -11.04
N ILE A 351 26.05 4.77 -11.82
CA ILE A 351 27.39 5.33 -11.95
C ILE A 351 27.63 5.54 -13.44
N GLY A 352 27.43 6.76 -13.89
CA GLY A 352 27.39 7.05 -15.33
C GLY A 352 26.29 6.25 -16.04
N SER A 353 26.68 5.43 -17.00
CA SER A 353 25.77 4.53 -17.74
C SER A 353 25.57 3.18 -17.06
N VAL A 354 26.35 2.85 -16.04
CA VAL A 354 26.37 1.52 -15.41
C VAL A 354 25.45 1.47 -14.20
N HIS A 355 24.78 0.36 -14.00
CA HIS A 355 23.93 0.09 -12.84
C HIS A 355 24.62 -0.85 -11.86
N ALA A 356 24.97 -0.35 -10.68
CA ALA A 356 25.51 -1.16 -9.60
C ALA A 356 24.39 -1.57 -8.62
N HIS A 357 24.22 -2.86 -8.41
CA HIS A 357 23.29 -3.36 -7.40
C HIS A 357 23.92 -3.24 -6.01
N VAL A 358 23.13 -2.75 -5.05
CA VAL A 358 23.59 -2.62 -3.67
C VAL A 358 23.63 -4.00 -3.01
N PRO A 359 24.77 -4.44 -2.44
CA PRO A 359 24.84 -5.69 -1.71
C PRO A 359 23.90 -5.67 -0.50
N LEU A 360 23.14 -6.76 -0.31
CA LEU A 360 22.16 -6.88 0.77
C LEU A 360 22.71 -7.58 2.01
N VAL A 361 24.01 -7.86 2.04
CA VAL A 361 24.66 -8.59 3.14
C VAL A 361 26.08 -8.07 3.35
N PRO A 362 26.58 -8.13 4.59
CA PRO A 362 28.02 -8.02 4.82
C PRO A 362 28.70 -9.24 4.17
N VAL A 363 29.74 -8.98 3.39
CA VAL A 363 30.63 -9.99 2.83
C VAL A 363 32.04 -9.75 3.34
N PRO A 364 32.95 -10.79 3.36
CA PRO A 364 34.34 -10.57 3.70
C PRO A 364 34.91 -9.48 2.79
N GLY A 365 35.41 -8.38 3.39
CA GLY A 365 35.89 -7.21 2.67
C GLY A 365 34.91 -6.03 2.66
N GLY A 366 33.82 -6.06 3.48
CA GLY A 366 33.23 -4.82 3.96
C GLY A 366 31.94 -4.32 3.42
N PHE A 367 31.07 -5.16 2.88
CA PHE A 367 29.72 -4.68 2.59
C PHE A 367 28.77 -4.86 3.78
N ALA A 368 28.08 -3.80 4.14
CA ALA A 368 26.95 -3.83 5.06
C ALA A 368 25.62 -3.82 4.28
N ASN A 369 24.54 -4.26 4.92
CA ASN A 369 23.21 -4.05 4.41
C ASN A 369 22.97 -2.53 4.20
N PRO A 370 22.21 -2.11 3.17
CA PRO A 370 21.91 -0.71 2.97
C PRO A 370 21.19 -0.15 4.20
N THR A 371 21.66 1.02 4.64
CA THR A 371 21.00 1.81 5.68
C THR A 371 20.30 3.02 5.04
N ASP A 372 19.51 3.73 5.82
CA ASP A 372 18.88 4.96 5.34
C ASP A 372 19.89 6.06 4.99
N ALA A 373 21.08 6.02 5.63
CA ALA A 373 22.11 7.05 5.51
C ALA A 373 23.35 6.65 4.71
N THR A 374 23.60 5.35 4.54
CA THR A 374 24.88 4.87 3.96
C THR A 374 24.65 3.67 3.05
N LEU A 375 25.29 3.70 1.88
CA LEU A 375 25.35 2.58 0.94
C LEU A 375 26.80 2.35 0.57
N THR A 376 27.23 1.09 0.56
CA THR A 376 28.53 0.69 0.04
C THR A 376 28.33 -0.16 -1.20
N VAL A 377 28.94 0.23 -2.30
CA VAL A 377 28.86 -0.49 -3.58
C VAL A 377 30.22 -0.60 -4.23
N PRO A 378 30.51 -1.70 -4.94
CA PRO A 378 31.69 -1.79 -5.78
C PRO A 378 31.52 -0.88 -7.00
N LEU A 379 32.55 -0.15 -7.35
CA LEU A 379 32.62 0.57 -8.62
C LEU A 379 32.84 -0.45 -9.74
N PRO A 380 31.88 -0.60 -10.68
CA PRO A 380 32.03 -1.58 -11.74
C PRO A 380 33.24 -1.28 -12.63
N VAL A 381 33.93 -2.32 -13.09
CA VAL A 381 35.09 -2.19 -13.98
C VAL A 381 34.75 -1.64 -15.38
N ASP A 382 33.46 -1.70 -15.73
CA ASP A 382 32.93 -1.17 -17.00
C ASP A 382 32.73 0.36 -16.97
N VAL A 383 33.00 1.01 -15.83
CA VAL A 383 32.93 2.48 -15.71
C VAL A 383 34.18 3.09 -16.32
N GLU A 384 33.98 3.92 -17.35
CA GLU A 384 35.09 4.64 -17.99
C GLU A 384 35.72 5.63 -17.02
N PRO A 385 37.09 5.70 -16.97
CA PRO A 385 37.81 6.69 -16.18
C PRO A 385 37.44 8.12 -16.59
N GLY A 386 37.41 9.04 -15.63
CA GLY A 386 37.04 10.42 -15.84
C GLY A 386 36.01 10.94 -14.86
N ARG A 387 35.31 12.01 -15.24
CA ARG A 387 34.21 12.56 -14.44
C ARG A 387 32.95 11.79 -14.65
N VAL A 388 32.47 11.17 -13.58
CA VAL A 388 31.30 10.29 -13.60
C VAL A 388 30.25 10.79 -12.60
N GLU A 389 29.00 10.86 -13.03
CA GLU A 389 27.88 11.18 -12.15
C GLU A 389 27.40 9.93 -11.41
N VAL A 390 27.18 10.08 -10.10
CA VAL A 390 26.66 9.03 -9.22
C VAL A 390 25.34 9.50 -8.63
N TRP A 391 24.32 8.66 -8.69
CA TRP A 391 23.04 8.87 -8.03
C TRP A 391 22.39 7.54 -7.63
N VAL A 392 21.47 7.61 -6.69
CA VAL A 392 20.78 6.43 -6.16
C VAL A 392 19.34 6.43 -6.64
N VAL A 393 18.87 5.28 -7.12
CA VAL A 393 17.46 5.02 -7.38
C VAL A 393 16.93 4.16 -6.24
N THR A 394 16.05 4.72 -5.43
CA THR A 394 15.53 4.03 -4.24
C THR A 394 14.51 2.96 -4.61
N ALA A 395 14.12 2.13 -3.63
CA ALA A 395 13.13 1.07 -3.81
C ALA A 395 11.75 1.58 -4.27
N SER A 396 11.45 2.86 -4.06
CA SER A 396 10.25 3.54 -4.57
C SER A 396 10.36 3.99 -6.02
N GLY A 397 11.55 3.89 -6.63
CA GLY A 397 11.84 4.40 -7.97
C GLY A 397 12.18 5.89 -8.00
N MET A 398 12.40 6.53 -6.83
CA MET A 398 12.83 7.92 -6.76
C MET A 398 14.34 8.03 -6.95
N GLU A 399 14.75 9.05 -7.72
CA GLU A 399 16.16 9.39 -7.92
C GLU A 399 16.60 10.46 -6.92
N THR A 400 17.86 10.32 -6.43
CA THR A 400 18.52 11.35 -5.62
C THR A 400 19.03 12.48 -6.51
N ASN A 401 19.62 13.51 -5.89
CA ASN A 401 20.53 14.41 -6.61
C ASN A 401 21.74 13.64 -7.15
N ARG A 402 22.39 14.19 -8.17
CA ARG A 402 23.59 13.66 -8.79
C ARG A 402 24.82 14.27 -8.15
N VAL A 403 25.82 13.46 -7.86
CA VAL A 403 27.12 13.88 -7.35
C VAL A 403 28.18 13.41 -8.33
N THR A 404 29.08 14.30 -8.70
CA THR A 404 30.18 13.97 -9.62
C THR A 404 31.39 13.49 -8.83
N ILE A 405 31.98 12.38 -9.27
CA ILE A 405 33.24 11.85 -8.78
C ILE A 405 34.25 11.76 -9.91
N ASP A 406 35.52 11.83 -9.57
CA ASP A 406 36.61 11.60 -10.51
C ASP A 406 37.12 10.16 -10.33
N VAL A 407 37.03 9.35 -11.39
CA VAL A 407 37.48 7.97 -11.44
C VAL A 407 38.76 7.90 -12.23
N VAL A 408 39.76 7.24 -11.68
CA VAL A 408 41.05 6.98 -12.32
C VAL A 408 41.24 5.48 -12.59
N ASP A 409 42.15 5.15 -13.51
CA ASP A 409 42.51 3.79 -13.81
C ASP A 409 43.25 3.11 -12.64
#